data_9d87c4e2d88e4dc76b3fb0f5772cd88b
#
_entry.id   9d87c4e2d88e4dc76b3fb0f5772cd88b
#
_cell.length_a   1.000
_cell.length_b   1.000
_cell.length_c   1.000
_cell.angle_alpha   90.00
_cell.angle_beta   90.00
_cell.angle_gamma   90.00
#
_symmetry.space_group_name_H-M   'P 1'
#
loop_
_entity.id
_entity.type
_entity.pdbx_description
1 polymer ?
#
loop_
_entity_poly.entity_id
_entity_poly.type
_entity_poly.pdbx_seq_one_letter_code
_entity_poly.pdbx_strand_id
1 'polypeptide(L)'
;MATRYTRYITAVTLATAPVTAAYADNARDWQNTPIDLNMAFGYYNVIDTNTPIDTALPIDGLSLNANVYIARFARSFSLDGRNSAVQILQPYADVEASFDNGQYFSGTKKNGGRGDTQLIFAHNFYGGPALTAEEFATWTPGTFLSGAVTLITPTGDYDKERIINIGANRWVVKPELAFGTPIGPTWLEINTYVSLFGKNNDYLVDNKLEQNPLYAVETHYSYSLNRALWVGLDATYNTGGETKINGTDQDNKQENVLAGASMGFMITPQIGGLVAYTDTVSERTGSPDVNTWTLRLQYVW
;
A
#
# COMPACT_ATOMS: atom_id res chain seq x y z
N MET A 1 -30.25 -14.17 -50.50
CA MET A 1 -30.41 -14.08 -49.02
C MET A 1 -29.07 -14.19 -48.40
N ALA A 2 -28.50 -13.05 -47.99
CA ALA A 2 -27.18 -13.01 -47.35
C ALA A 2 -27.39 -12.81 -45.85
N THR A 3 -27.13 -13.85 -45.09
CA THR A 3 -27.24 -13.85 -43.63
C THR A 3 -26.08 -13.05 -43.06
N ARG A 4 -26.34 -11.86 -42.50
CA ARG A 4 -25.38 -11.07 -41.76
C ARG A 4 -25.14 -11.75 -40.42
N TYR A 5 -23.95 -12.32 -40.20
CA TYR A 5 -23.48 -12.70 -38.89
C TYR A 5 -23.07 -11.43 -38.14
N THR A 6 -23.89 -10.97 -37.21
CA THR A 6 -23.54 -9.96 -36.23
C THR A 6 -22.57 -10.61 -35.27
N ARG A 7 -21.30 -10.30 -35.38
CA ARG A 7 -20.30 -10.69 -34.38
C ARG A 7 -20.55 -9.82 -33.14
N TYR A 8 -21.07 -10.43 -32.09
CA TYR A 8 -21.00 -9.84 -30.74
C TYR A 8 -19.53 -9.90 -30.32
N ILE A 9 -18.85 -8.78 -30.39
CA ILE A 9 -17.58 -8.56 -29.68
C ILE A 9 -18.01 -8.37 -28.24
N THR A 10 -17.89 -9.42 -27.44
CA THR A 10 -17.95 -9.30 -25.98
C THR A 10 -16.69 -8.47 -25.60
N ALA A 11 -16.90 -7.20 -25.33
CA ALA A 11 -15.85 -6.36 -24.79
C ALA A 11 -15.50 -6.90 -23.42
N VAL A 12 -14.34 -7.55 -23.29
CA VAL A 12 -13.77 -7.89 -22.00
C VAL A 12 -13.40 -6.56 -21.36
N THR A 13 -14.21 -6.13 -20.41
CA THR A 13 -14.02 -4.86 -19.70
C THR A 13 -12.95 -5.09 -18.65
N LEU A 14 -11.75 -4.61 -18.92
CA LEU A 14 -10.60 -4.65 -18.02
C LEU A 14 -10.68 -3.43 -17.10
N ALA A 15 -10.77 -3.65 -15.81
CA ALA A 15 -10.93 -2.61 -14.79
C ALA A 15 -9.61 -2.32 -14.05
N THR A 16 -9.34 -1.09 -13.64
CA THR A 16 -8.04 -0.55 -13.14
C THR A 16 -8.10 0.06 -11.71
N ALA A 17 -7.21 -0.24 -10.73
CA ALA A 17 -7.13 0.33 -9.36
C ALA A 17 -5.71 0.75 -8.91
N PRO A 18 -5.57 1.61 -7.90
CA PRO A 18 -4.30 2.21 -7.54
C PRO A 18 -3.35 1.27 -6.79
N VAL A 19 -2.07 1.55 -6.88
CA VAL A 19 -0.93 0.93 -6.16
C VAL A 19 -1.10 0.89 -4.62
N THR A 20 -2.28 1.22 -4.10
CA THR A 20 -2.56 1.29 -2.66
C THR A 20 -2.52 -0.06 -1.94
N ALA A 21 -2.66 -1.18 -2.66
CA ALA A 21 -2.53 -2.52 -2.07
C ALA A 21 -1.08 -2.92 -1.76
N ALA A 22 -0.09 -2.19 -2.31
CA ALA A 22 1.34 -2.50 -2.14
C ALA A 22 1.97 -1.87 -0.89
N TYR A 23 1.23 -1.11 -0.10
CA TYR A 23 1.77 -0.38 1.05
C TYR A 23 1.04 -0.72 2.34
N ALA A 24 1.06 -1.99 2.71
CA ALA A 24 0.87 -2.39 4.10
C ALA A 24 1.98 -1.78 4.95
N ASP A 25 1.66 -1.36 6.16
CA ASP A 25 2.67 -0.94 7.11
C ASP A 25 3.56 -2.14 7.50
N ASN A 26 4.75 -1.85 7.94
CA ASN A 26 5.63 -2.88 8.48
C ASN A 26 5.61 -2.80 10.01
N ALA A 27 6.00 -3.89 10.67
CA ALA A 27 6.20 -3.88 12.10
C ALA A 27 7.05 -2.67 12.52
N ARG A 28 6.65 -2.02 13.60
CA ARG A 28 7.31 -0.85 14.23
C ARG A 28 7.22 0.48 13.47
N ASP A 29 6.47 0.57 12.40
CA ASP A 29 6.31 1.83 11.67
C ASP A 29 5.54 2.90 12.49
N TRP A 30 4.74 2.46 13.47
CA TRP A 30 3.95 3.34 14.35
C TRP A 30 4.60 3.65 15.69
N GLN A 31 5.79 3.10 15.97
CA GLN A 31 6.49 3.38 17.22
C GLN A 31 6.89 4.85 17.31
N ASN A 32 6.87 5.38 18.54
CA ASN A 32 7.20 6.77 18.78
C ASN A 32 8.63 7.11 18.34
N THR A 33 8.82 8.34 17.89
CA THR A 33 10.11 8.92 17.51
C THR A 33 10.31 10.25 18.22
N PRO A 34 11.52 10.77 18.35
CA PRO A 34 11.71 12.15 18.78
C PRO A 34 10.97 13.14 17.87
N ILE A 35 10.60 14.30 18.44
CA ILE A 35 10.11 15.43 17.63
C ILE A 35 11.25 16.18 16.96
N ASP A 36 10.88 17.07 16.02
CA ASP A 36 11.78 17.92 15.24
C ASP A 36 12.77 17.17 14.35
N LEU A 37 12.54 15.89 14.09
CA LEU A 37 13.32 15.09 13.17
C LEU A 37 12.80 15.23 11.73
N ASN A 38 13.76 15.29 10.82
CA ASN A 38 13.52 15.03 9.41
C ASN A 38 13.92 13.58 9.12
N MET A 39 13.11 12.90 8.33
CA MET A 39 13.32 11.50 7.98
C MET A 39 13.14 11.34 6.48
N ALA A 40 14.13 10.77 5.82
CA ALA A 40 14.06 10.38 4.42
C ALA A 40 14.07 8.85 4.32
N PHE A 41 13.19 8.30 3.49
CA PHE A 41 13.13 6.88 3.22
C PHE A 41 13.18 6.64 1.71
N GLY A 42 13.92 5.61 1.33
CA GLY A 42 13.88 5.04 -0.01
C GLY A 42 13.40 3.60 0.07
N TYR A 43 12.40 3.24 -0.74
CA TYR A 43 11.90 1.87 -0.84
C TYR A 43 12.19 1.32 -2.23
N TYR A 44 12.47 0.04 -2.29
CA TYR A 44 12.46 -0.78 -3.48
C TYR A 44 11.59 -2.00 -3.22
N ASN A 45 10.51 -2.13 -4.00
CA ASN A 45 9.61 -3.27 -3.91
C ASN A 45 9.63 -4.02 -5.23
N VAL A 46 9.71 -5.35 -5.15
CA VAL A 46 9.48 -6.28 -6.26
C VAL A 46 8.14 -6.95 -6.00
N ILE A 47 7.21 -6.78 -6.91
CA ILE A 47 5.83 -7.23 -6.78
C ILE A 47 5.51 -8.16 -7.93
N ASP A 48 5.01 -9.35 -7.61
CA ASP A 48 4.37 -10.26 -8.56
C ASP A 48 2.89 -10.39 -8.20
N THR A 49 2.01 -10.22 -9.18
CA THR A 49 0.57 -10.28 -8.94
C THR A 49 -0.21 -10.65 -10.20
N ASN A 50 -1.42 -11.18 -10.02
CA ASN A 50 -2.41 -11.36 -11.07
C ASN A 50 -3.27 -10.12 -11.29
N THR A 51 -2.94 -9.01 -10.64
CA THR A 51 -3.78 -7.81 -10.52
C THR A 51 -3.00 -6.59 -11.00
N PRO A 52 -3.54 -5.76 -11.92
CA PRO A 52 -2.92 -4.51 -12.31
C PRO A 52 -2.67 -3.60 -11.11
N ILE A 53 -1.58 -2.84 -11.15
CA ILE A 53 -1.17 -1.91 -10.10
C ILE A 53 -2.23 -0.84 -9.82
N ASP A 54 -2.97 -0.45 -10.83
CA ASP A 54 -3.98 0.61 -10.78
C ASP A 54 -5.40 0.13 -10.47
N THR A 55 -5.69 -1.21 -10.36
CA THR A 55 -7.06 -1.70 -10.11
C THR A 55 -7.25 -2.53 -8.88
N ALA A 56 -6.31 -3.28 -8.41
CA ALA A 56 -6.57 -4.34 -7.46
C ALA A 56 -7.68 -5.33 -7.92
N LEU A 57 -7.84 -5.56 -9.22
CA LEU A 57 -8.79 -6.50 -9.79
C LEU A 57 -8.05 -7.58 -10.55
N PRO A 58 -8.17 -8.86 -10.15
CA PRO A 58 -7.60 -9.96 -10.92
C PRO A 58 -8.18 -9.99 -12.33
N ILE A 59 -7.30 -10.23 -13.30
CA ILE A 59 -7.67 -10.42 -14.69
C ILE A 59 -7.24 -11.84 -15.05
N ASP A 60 -8.17 -12.62 -15.56
CA ASP A 60 -7.88 -14.00 -15.99
C ASP A 60 -6.74 -14.01 -17.02
N GLY A 61 -5.69 -14.79 -16.71
CA GLY A 61 -4.51 -14.89 -17.55
C GLY A 61 -3.56 -13.69 -17.48
N LEU A 62 -3.74 -12.76 -16.55
CA LEU A 62 -2.78 -11.70 -16.28
C LEU A 62 -1.72 -12.21 -15.29
N SER A 63 -0.45 -11.98 -15.63
CA SER A 63 0.69 -12.00 -14.72
C SER A 63 1.38 -10.64 -14.82
N LEU A 64 1.58 -9.97 -13.71
CA LEU A 64 2.17 -8.66 -13.64
C LEU A 64 3.35 -8.66 -12.69
N ASN A 65 4.50 -8.23 -13.20
CA ASN A 65 5.72 -7.99 -12.43
C ASN A 65 5.95 -6.49 -12.35
N ALA A 66 6.15 -5.96 -11.17
CA ALA A 66 6.44 -4.56 -10.96
C ALA A 66 7.65 -4.32 -10.09
N ASN A 67 8.51 -3.40 -10.52
CA ASN A 67 9.53 -2.79 -9.67
C ASN A 67 9.02 -1.42 -9.23
N VAL A 68 8.81 -1.25 -7.93
CA VAL A 68 8.25 0.00 -7.39
C VAL A 68 9.27 0.67 -6.48
N TYR A 69 9.62 1.88 -6.82
CA TYR A 69 10.52 2.75 -6.05
C TYR A 69 9.69 3.82 -5.35
N ILE A 70 9.96 4.10 -4.06
CA ILE A 70 9.26 5.16 -3.34
C ILE A 70 10.29 6.04 -2.66
N ALA A 71 10.18 7.34 -2.90
CA ALA A 71 10.81 8.34 -2.06
C ALA A 71 9.76 8.84 -1.05
N ARG A 72 10.10 8.80 0.25
CA ARG A 72 9.26 9.32 1.34
C ARG A 72 10.07 10.30 2.17
N PHE A 73 9.47 11.44 2.47
CA PHE A 73 9.97 12.39 3.44
C PHE A 73 8.95 12.56 4.55
N ALA A 74 9.42 12.61 5.80
CA ALA A 74 8.60 12.84 6.96
C ALA A 74 9.26 13.86 7.89
N ARG A 75 8.43 14.67 8.58
CA ARG A 75 8.86 15.54 9.67
C ARG A 75 7.98 15.32 10.88
N SER A 76 8.61 15.01 12.00
CA SER A 76 7.95 14.91 13.31
C SER A 76 7.89 16.28 14.00
N PHE A 77 6.86 16.48 14.80
CA PHE A 77 6.67 17.70 15.58
C PHE A 77 5.73 17.43 16.77
N SER A 78 5.68 18.38 17.70
CA SER A 78 4.75 18.33 18.84
C SER A 78 3.40 18.95 18.45
N LEU A 79 2.31 18.24 18.69
CA LEU A 79 0.95 18.76 18.70
C LEU A 79 0.27 18.33 20.00
N ASP A 80 -0.17 19.29 20.82
CA ASP A 80 -0.78 19.06 22.14
C ASP A 80 0.05 18.14 23.07
N GLY A 81 1.40 18.28 23.02
CA GLY A 81 2.32 17.47 23.83
C GLY A 81 2.45 16.01 23.34
N ARG A 82 1.90 15.70 22.16
CA ARG A 82 1.98 14.38 21.52
C ARG A 82 2.80 14.44 20.25
N ASN A 83 3.45 13.31 19.93
CA ASN A 83 4.18 13.18 18.68
C ASN A 83 3.21 13.16 17.48
N SER A 84 3.53 13.95 16.49
CA SER A 84 2.80 14.06 15.24
C SER A 84 3.77 14.13 14.08
N ALA A 85 3.33 13.77 12.89
CA ALA A 85 4.17 13.84 11.70
C ALA A 85 3.35 14.24 10.47
N VAL A 86 3.98 14.99 9.58
CA VAL A 86 3.54 15.17 8.20
C VAL A 86 4.50 14.47 7.28
N GLN A 87 3.97 13.86 6.21
CA GLN A 87 4.78 13.06 5.32
C GLN A 87 4.31 13.24 3.88
N ILE A 88 5.24 13.09 2.96
CA ILE A 88 4.98 13.02 1.53
C ILE A 88 5.66 11.79 0.95
N LEU A 89 4.94 11.04 0.12
CA LEU A 89 5.46 9.89 -0.61
C LEU A 89 5.26 10.11 -2.10
N GLN A 90 6.27 9.78 -2.89
CA GLN A 90 6.21 9.77 -4.34
C GLN A 90 6.63 8.39 -4.85
N PRO A 91 5.69 7.58 -5.33
CA PRO A 91 5.98 6.31 -6.00
C PRO A 91 6.43 6.54 -7.44
N TYR A 92 7.24 5.61 -7.94
CA TYR A 92 7.54 5.38 -9.35
C TYR A 92 7.52 3.87 -9.59
N ALA A 93 6.93 3.42 -10.67
CA ALA A 93 6.88 1.99 -10.98
C ALA A 93 7.29 1.71 -12.42
N ASP A 94 7.99 0.59 -12.60
CA ASP A 94 8.20 -0.09 -13.88
C ASP A 94 7.44 -1.41 -13.84
N VAL A 95 6.53 -1.60 -14.79
CA VAL A 95 5.59 -2.72 -14.83
C VAL A 95 5.72 -3.48 -16.12
N GLU A 96 5.78 -4.80 -16.02
CA GLU A 96 5.65 -5.73 -17.12
C GLU A 96 4.44 -6.62 -16.88
N ALA A 97 3.45 -6.53 -17.76
CA ALA A 97 2.23 -7.33 -17.72
C ALA A 97 2.21 -8.31 -18.89
N SER A 98 2.01 -9.58 -18.58
CA SER A 98 1.86 -10.66 -19.55
C SER A 98 0.45 -11.19 -19.49
N PHE A 99 -0.18 -11.37 -20.65
CA PHE A 99 -1.53 -11.91 -20.79
C PHE A 99 -1.44 -13.24 -21.51
N ASP A 100 -2.01 -14.29 -20.94
CA ASP A 100 -2.19 -15.58 -21.60
C ASP A 100 -3.51 -16.20 -21.16
N ASN A 101 -4.53 -16.08 -21.98
CA ASN A 101 -5.83 -16.73 -21.73
C ASN A 101 -5.97 -18.09 -22.44
N GLY A 102 -4.87 -18.65 -22.95
CA GLY A 102 -4.80 -20.00 -23.50
C GLY A 102 -5.51 -20.22 -24.84
N GLN A 103 -6.30 -19.26 -25.35
CA GLN A 103 -7.08 -19.48 -26.57
C GLN A 103 -7.01 -18.36 -27.63
N TYR A 104 -6.98 -17.09 -27.25
CA TYR A 104 -7.16 -16.01 -28.22
C TYR A 104 -6.22 -14.81 -28.04
N PHE A 105 -5.55 -14.70 -26.94
CA PHE A 105 -4.71 -13.54 -26.64
C PHE A 105 -3.48 -13.93 -25.84
N SER A 106 -2.32 -13.67 -26.37
CA SER A 106 -1.07 -13.69 -25.62
C SER A 106 -0.25 -12.45 -25.98
N GLY A 107 0.42 -11.87 -25.02
CA GLY A 107 1.27 -10.71 -25.27
C GLY A 107 1.79 -10.09 -23.99
N THR A 108 2.88 -9.36 -24.12
CA THR A 108 3.50 -8.62 -23.02
C THR A 108 3.35 -7.13 -23.28
N LYS A 109 2.99 -6.38 -22.25
CA LYS A 109 2.96 -4.92 -22.23
C LYS A 109 3.86 -4.40 -21.12
N LYS A 110 4.64 -3.36 -21.44
CA LYS A 110 5.47 -2.65 -20.46
C LYS A 110 4.95 -1.23 -20.31
N ASN A 111 4.92 -0.76 -19.09
CA ASN A 111 4.63 0.63 -18.75
C ASN A 111 5.51 1.05 -17.56
N GLY A 112 5.81 2.34 -17.49
CA GLY A 112 6.55 2.90 -16.36
C GLY A 112 6.17 4.37 -16.19
N GLY A 113 6.27 4.85 -14.96
CA GLY A 113 5.94 6.23 -14.68
C GLY A 113 5.75 6.51 -13.18
N ARG A 114 5.32 7.73 -12.90
CA ARG A 114 5.04 8.18 -11.53
C ARG A 114 3.69 7.63 -11.07
N GLY A 115 3.67 7.10 -9.85
CA GLY A 115 2.43 6.85 -9.14
C GLY A 115 1.85 8.12 -8.51
N ASP A 116 0.67 8.01 -7.95
CA ASP A 116 -0.02 9.11 -7.28
C ASP A 116 0.73 9.54 -6.01
N THR A 117 0.93 10.84 -5.85
CA THR A 117 1.56 11.42 -4.66
C THR A 117 0.66 11.21 -3.45
N GLN A 118 1.24 10.82 -2.32
CA GLN A 118 0.52 10.61 -1.06
C GLN A 118 0.97 11.63 -0.02
N LEU A 119 0.01 12.24 0.65
CA LEU A 119 0.21 13.15 1.77
C LEU A 119 -0.36 12.50 3.03
N ILE A 120 0.44 12.41 4.10
CA ILE A 120 0.05 11.76 5.35
C ILE A 120 0.17 12.75 6.50
N PHE A 121 -0.86 12.81 7.31
CA PHE A 121 -0.83 13.39 8.63
C PHE A 121 -1.05 12.30 9.66
N ALA A 122 -0.09 12.11 10.57
CA ALA A 122 -0.15 11.15 11.68
C ALA A 122 -0.12 11.86 13.02
N HIS A 123 -0.85 11.34 14.00
CA HIS A 123 -0.91 11.87 15.35
C HIS A 123 -1.01 10.73 16.38
N ASN A 124 -0.27 10.87 17.47
CA ASN A 124 -0.40 9.96 18.59
C ASN A 124 -1.48 10.45 19.56
N PHE A 125 -2.47 9.62 19.87
CA PHE A 125 -3.54 9.93 20.81
C PHE A 125 -3.19 9.52 22.24
N TYR A 126 -2.38 8.45 22.39
CA TYR A 126 -1.99 7.91 23.68
C TYR A 126 -0.62 7.22 23.58
N GLY A 127 0.22 7.38 24.61
CA GLY A 127 1.47 6.62 24.76
C GLY A 127 2.67 7.11 23.94
N GLY A 128 2.49 8.09 23.07
CA GLY A 128 3.57 8.71 22.29
C GLY A 128 3.76 10.18 22.67
N PRO A 129 4.45 10.49 23.76
CA PRO A 129 4.75 11.87 24.14
C PRO A 129 5.66 12.52 23.10
N ALA A 130 5.51 13.85 22.94
CA ALA A 130 6.41 14.67 22.15
C ALA A 130 7.71 14.88 22.93
N LEU A 131 8.74 14.11 22.61
CA LEU A 131 10.03 14.13 23.28
C LEU A 131 11.10 14.65 22.34
N THR A 132 12.02 15.48 22.85
CA THR A 132 13.26 15.79 22.17
C THR A 132 14.13 14.54 22.02
N ALA A 133 15.15 14.57 21.19
CA ALA A 133 16.07 13.44 21.02
C ALA A 133 16.79 13.07 22.36
N GLU A 134 17.07 14.06 23.20
CA GLU A 134 17.71 13.86 24.51
C GLU A 134 16.75 13.17 25.50
N GLU A 135 15.49 13.62 25.60
CA GLU A 135 14.46 13.02 26.44
C GLU A 135 14.11 11.60 25.98
N PHE A 136 14.05 11.41 24.65
CA PHE A 136 13.74 10.10 24.03
C PHE A 136 14.82 9.05 24.36
N ALA A 137 16.09 9.44 24.48
CA ALA A 137 17.19 8.53 24.80
C ALA A 137 17.03 7.82 26.14
N THR A 138 16.29 8.40 27.09
CA THR A 138 16.03 7.86 28.43
C THR A 138 14.59 7.36 28.61
N TRP A 139 13.72 7.61 27.63
CA TRP A 139 12.33 7.19 27.68
C TRP A 139 12.16 5.70 27.42
N THR A 140 11.23 5.08 28.13
CA THR A 140 10.86 3.67 27.92
C THR A 140 9.56 3.60 27.14
N PRO A 141 9.57 3.01 25.94
CA PRO A 141 8.36 2.84 25.14
C PRO A 141 7.30 1.99 25.84
N GLY A 142 6.06 2.43 25.77
CA GLY A 142 4.90 1.76 26.33
C GLY A 142 3.81 1.54 25.26
N THR A 143 2.64 1.11 25.71
CA THR A 143 1.45 0.98 24.88
C THR A 143 1.10 2.32 24.24
N PHE A 144 0.76 2.30 22.94
CA PHE A 144 0.34 3.49 22.22
C PHE A 144 -0.96 3.28 21.43
N LEU A 145 -1.63 4.38 21.16
CA LEU A 145 -2.71 4.51 20.19
C LEU A 145 -2.41 5.72 19.30
N SER A 146 -2.31 5.50 18.02
CA SER A 146 -2.05 6.52 17.01
C SER A 146 -3.07 6.46 15.90
N GLY A 147 -3.13 7.48 15.06
CA GLY A 147 -3.89 7.43 13.84
C GLY A 147 -3.28 8.31 12.77
N ALA A 148 -3.67 8.06 11.54
CA ALA A 148 -3.29 8.88 10.41
C ALA A 148 -4.47 9.08 9.45
N VAL A 149 -4.33 10.11 8.62
CA VAL A 149 -5.11 10.27 7.40
C VAL A 149 -4.14 10.40 6.25
N THR A 150 -4.25 9.49 5.29
CA THR A 150 -3.52 9.55 4.01
C THR A 150 -4.45 10.10 2.95
N LEU A 151 -3.99 11.12 2.24
CA LEU A 151 -4.63 11.65 1.03
C LEU A 151 -3.78 11.26 -0.18
N ILE A 152 -4.33 10.46 -1.08
CA ILE A 152 -3.70 10.07 -2.34
C ILE A 152 -4.29 10.95 -3.44
N THR A 153 -3.42 11.65 -4.15
CA THR A 153 -3.79 12.65 -5.15
C THR A 153 -3.72 12.06 -6.56
N PRO A 154 -4.59 12.44 -7.51
CA PRO A 154 -4.54 11.96 -8.89
C PRO A 154 -3.43 12.66 -9.70
N THR A 155 -2.17 12.49 -9.30
CA THR A 155 -1.00 13.17 -9.89
C THR A 155 -0.04 12.23 -10.62
N GLY A 156 -0.34 10.93 -10.58
CA GLY A 156 0.44 9.91 -11.29
C GLY A 156 0.23 9.93 -12.79
N ASP A 157 1.08 9.20 -13.48
CA ASP A 157 1.00 9.09 -14.94
C ASP A 157 -0.20 8.19 -15.33
N TYR A 158 -1.19 8.80 -15.92
CA TYR A 158 -2.44 8.18 -16.34
C TYR A 158 -2.77 8.50 -17.79
N ASP A 159 -3.16 7.49 -18.55
CA ASP A 159 -3.63 7.60 -19.92
C ASP A 159 -4.89 6.75 -20.06
N LYS A 160 -6.02 7.40 -20.33
CA LYS A 160 -7.34 6.74 -20.44
C LYS A 160 -7.44 5.69 -21.54
N GLU A 161 -6.53 5.69 -22.51
CA GLU A 161 -6.47 4.72 -23.60
C GLU A 161 -5.65 3.47 -23.23
N ARG A 162 -4.96 3.49 -22.07
CA ARG A 162 -4.16 2.35 -21.60
C ARG A 162 -4.93 1.47 -20.65
N ILE A 163 -4.70 0.17 -20.79
CA ILE A 163 -5.22 -0.84 -19.88
C ILE A 163 -4.44 -0.85 -18.54
N ILE A 164 -3.14 -0.53 -18.60
CA ILE A 164 -2.25 -0.54 -17.43
C ILE A 164 -1.71 0.86 -17.24
N ASN A 165 -2.10 1.49 -16.13
CA ASN A 165 -1.64 2.80 -15.70
C ASN A 165 -0.83 2.68 -14.41
N ILE A 166 -0.05 3.70 -14.09
CA ILE A 166 0.68 3.82 -12.83
C ILE A 166 -0.08 4.71 -11.84
N GLY A 167 -0.68 5.80 -12.31
CA GLY A 167 -1.62 6.62 -11.56
C GLY A 167 -3.07 6.15 -11.69
N ALA A 168 -3.91 6.40 -10.69
CA ALA A 168 -5.29 5.95 -10.63
C ALA A 168 -6.33 6.97 -11.15
N ASN A 169 -5.89 8.19 -11.43
CA ASN A 169 -6.75 9.30 -11.88
C ASN A 169 -7.97 9.54 -10.97
N ARG A 170 -7.81 9.33 -9.66
CA ARG A 170 -8.85 9.58 -8.65
C ARG A 170 -8.25 9.89 -7.29
N TRP A 171 -8.97 10.62 -6.49
CA TRP A 171 -8.63 10.84 -5.10
C TRP A 171 -8.92 9.60 -4.26
N VAL A 172 -8.05 9.34 -3.26
CA VAL A 172 -8.32 8.33 -2.22
C VAL A 172 -8.02 8.95 -0.86
N VAL A 173 -8.89 8.69 0.10
CA VAL A 173 -8.68 9.06 1.52
C VAL A 173 -8.61 7.77 2.32
N LYS A 174 -7.51 7.59 3.08
CA LYS A 174 -7.29 6.42 3.94
C LYS A 174 -7.11 6.88 5.39
N PRO A 175 -8.18 6.96 6.20
CA PRO A 175 -8.06 7.03 7.64
C PRO A 175 -7.58 5.69 8.22
N GLU A 176 -6.73 5.77 9.23
CA GLU A 176 -6.07 4.64 9.85
C GLU A 176 -5.94 4.82 11.36
N LEU A 177 -6.06 3.72 12.11
CA LEU A 177 -5.77 3.64 13.53
C LEU A 177 -4.74 2.54 13.77
N ALA A 178 -3.76 2.81 14.63
CA ALA A 178 -2.70 1.90 15.00
C ALA A 178 -2.61 1.80 16.53
N PHE A 179 -2.67 0.58 17.02
CA PHE A 179 -2.45 0.22 18.40
C PHE A 179 -1.19 -0.62 18.51
N GLY A 180 -0.33 -0.35 19.50
CA GLY A 180 0.83 -1.18 19.78
C GLY A 180 1.11 -1.29 21.27
N THR A 181 1.60 -2.45 21.68
CA THR A 181 1.96 -2.72 23.08
C THR A 181 3.20 -3.60 23.19
N PRO A 182 4.17 -3.25 24.07
CA PRO A 182 5.32 -4.10 24.33
C PRO A 182 4.94 -5.27 25.23
N ILE A 183 5.48 -6.45 24.94
CA ILE A 183 5.33 -7.67 25.76
C ILE A 183 6.74 -8.24 25.99
N GLY A 184 7.42 -7.74 27.03
CA GLY A 184 8.83 -8.05 27.25
C GLY A 184 9.71 -7.57 26.08
N PRO A 185 10.48 -8.45 25.42
CA PRO A 185 11.32 -8.09 24.28
C PRO A 185 10.55 -8.03 22.93
N THR A 186 9.24 -8.31 22.96
CA THR A 186 8.39 -8.34 21.77
C THR A 186 7.45 -7.14 21.73
N TRP A 187 6.91 -6.87 20.52
CA TRP A 187 5.83 -5.92 20.29
C TRP A 187 4.69 -6.62 19.56
N LEU A 188 3.46 -6.36 20.00
CA LEU A 188 2.25 -6.64 19.26
C LEU A 188 1.68 -5.31 18.77
N GLU A 189 1.45 -5.20 17.46
CA GLU A 189 0.86 -4.02 16.83
C GLU A 189 -0.34 -4.46 15.98
N ILE A 190 -1.42 -3.69 16.03
CA ILE A 190 -2.63 -3.93 15.25
C ILE A 190 -3.02 -2.60 14.62
N ASN A 191 -3.04 -2.56 13.29
CA ASN A 191 -3.45 -1.42 12.50
C ASN A 191 -4.75 -1.73 11.79
N THR A 192 -5.61 -0.74 11.60
CA THR A 192 -6.84 -0.89 10.83
C THR A 192 -7.08 0.37 10.01
N TYR A 193 -7.44 0.19 8.76
CA TYR A 193 -7.75 1.31 7.89
C TYR A 193 -8.91 1.02 6.95
N VAL A 194 -9.44 2.09 6.38
CA VAL A 194 -10.40 2.02 5.27
C VAL A 194 -9.91 2.92 4.15
N SER A 195 -9.88 2.40 2.92
CA SER A 195 -9.63 3.18 1.72
C SER A 195 -10.95 3.62 1.11
N LEU A 196 -11.15 4.92 1.00
CA LEU A 196 -12.33 5.57 0.44
C LEU A 196 -11.96 6.16 -0.92
N PHE A 197 -12.57 5.65 -1.98
CA PHE A 197 -12.19 5.96 -3.35
C PHE A 197 -13.11 7.02 -3.96
N GLY A 198 -12.52 8.03 -4.57
CA GLY A 198 -13.20 8.91 -5.52
C GLY A 198 -13.50 8.19 -6.84
N LYS A 199 -14.25 8.84 -7.71
CA LYS A 199 -14.57 8.32 -9.04
C LYS A 199 -13.45 8.65 -10.02
N ASN A 200 -13.13 7.70 -10.91
CA ASN A 200 -12.40 7.98 -12.14
C ASN A 200 -13.42 8.11 -13.28
N ASN A 201 -13.55 9.32 -13.84
CA ASN A 201 -14.54 9.63 -14.88
C ASN A 201 -14.01 9.42 -16.30
N ASP A 202 -12.73 9.11 -16.47
CA ASP A 202 -12.04 8.93 -17.74
C ASP A 202 -11.47 7.50 -17.85
N TYR A 203 -12.19 6.52 -17.33
CA TYR A 203 -11.75 5.14 -17.28
C TYR A 203 -11.94 4.45 -18.63
N LEU A 204 -10.85 3.89 -19.21
CA LEU A 204 -10.89 3.24 -20.53
C LEU A 204 -11.74 4.05 -21.55
N VAL A 205 -11.27 5.26 -21.81
CA VAL A 205 -11.80 6.29 -22.71
C VAL A 205 -13.01 7.03 -22.12
N ASP A 206 -14.19 6.44 -22.07
CA ASP A 206 -15.44 7.16 -21.75
C ASP A 206 -16.22 6.48 -20.58
N ASN A 207 -15.61 5.55 -19.86
CA ASN A 207 -16.29 4.89 -18.76
C ASN A 207 -16.04 5.63 -17.44
N LYS A 208 -16.89 5.34 -16.46
CA LYS A 208 -16.75 5.78 -15.07
C LYS A 208 -16.46 4.58 -14.19
N LEU A 209 -15.37 4.64 -13.45
CA LEU A 209 -15.03 3.66 -12.43
C LEU A 209 -15.38 4.22 -11.05
N GLU A 210 -16.18 3.48 -10.31
CA GLU A 210 -16.45 3.66 -8.90
C GLU A 210 -15.95 2.45 -8.13
N GLN A 211 -15.57 2.62 -6.87
CA GLN A 211 -15.13 1.53 -6.02
C GLN A 211 -15.71 1.70 -4.61
N ASN A 212 -16.25 0.63 -4.07
CA ASN A 212 -16.71 0.56 -2.70
C ASN A 212 -15.51 0.64 -1.73
N PRO A 213 -15.71 1.04 -0.46
CA PRO A 213 -14.64 1.06 0.51
C PRO A 213 -13.93 -0.29 0.64
N LEU A 214 -12.60 -0.26 0.76
CA LEU A 214 -11.75 -1.40 1.07
C LEU A 214 -11.27 -1.28 2.52
N TYR A 215 -11.54 -2.29 3.33
CA TYR A 215 -11.16 -2.37 4.73
C TYR A 215 -9.97 -3.29 4.89
N ALA A 216 -9.08 -2.94 5.80
CA ALA A 216 -7.95 -3.76 6.17
C ALA A 216 -7.70 -3.80 7.68
N VAL A 217 -7.21 -4.94 8.13
CA VAL A 217 -6.64 -5.12 9.46
C VAL A 217 -5.26 -5.75 9.29
N GLU A 218 -4.26 -5.10 9.87
CA GLU A 218 -2.88 -5.57 9.89
C GLU A 218 -2.48 -5.94 11.31
N THR A 219 -1.68 -6.98 11.43
CA THR A 219 -1.15 -7.44 12.72
C THR A 219 0.33 -7.73 12.54
N HIS A 220 1.14 -7.15 13.43
CA HIS A 220 2.57 -7.35 13.44
C HIS A 220 3.00 -7.86 14.82
N TYR A 221 3.80 -8.91 14.83
CA TYR A 221 4.41 -9.41 16.05
C TYR A 221 5.92 -9.47 15.88
N SER A 222 6.64 -8.59 16.58
CA SER A 222 8.08 -8.45 16.38
C SER A 222 8.86 -8.75 17.68
N TYR A 223 10.07 -9.26 17.52
CA TYR A 223 11.01 -9.60 18.60
C TYR A 223 12.32 -8.83 18.43
N SER A 224 12.76 -8.15 19.49
CA SER A 224 14.05 -7.45 19.52
C SER A 224 15.17 -8.42 19.85
N LEU A 225 16.01 -8.76 18.88
CA LEU A 225 17.24 -9.54 19.08
C LEU A 225 18.26 -8.72 19.86
N ASN A 226 18.35 -7.45 19.58
CA ASN A 226 19.14 -6.45 20.31
C ASN A 226 18.61 -5.03 19.99
N ARG A 227 19.33 -3.97 20.42
CA ARG A 227 18.91 -2.58 20.17
C ARG A 227 18.92 -2.15 18.70
N ALA A 228 19.67 -2.86 17.86
CA ALA A 228 19.86 -2.52 16.45
C ALA A 228 19.19 -3.52 15.49
N LEU A 229 18.64 -4.62 15.98
CA LEU A 229 18.09 -5.66 15.14
C LEU A 229 16.83 -6.26 15.73
N TRP A 230 15.78 -6.35 14.94
CA TRP A 230 14.54 -7.05 15.27
C TRP A 230 14.04 -7.87 14.07
N VAL A 231 13.23 -8.86 14.36
CA VAL A 231 12.50 -9.67 13.37
C VAL A 231 11.02 -9.67 13.69
N GLY A 232 10.18 -9.82 12.68
CA GLY A 232 8.73 -9.79 12.83
C GLY A 232 8.02 -10.78 11.93
N LEU A 233 6.81 -11.12 12.34
CA LEU A 233 5.79 -11.79 11.54
C LEU A 233 4.67 -10.80 11.30
N ASP A 234 4.17 -10.78 10.07
CA ASP A 234 3.20 -9.83 9.58
C ASP A 234 2.01 -10.58 8.98
N ALA A 235 0.80 -10.09 9.21
CA ALA A 235 -0.41 -10.61 8.59
C ALA A 235 -1.36 -9.45 8.30
N THR A 236 -2.00 -9.50 7.12
CA THR A 236 -2.98 -8.50 6.67
C THR A 236 -4.23 -9.20 6.16
N TYR A 237 -5.40 -8.78 6.63
CA TYR A 237 -6.69 -9.17 6.10
C TYR A 237 -7.34 -7.99 5.40
N ASN A 238 -7.72 -8.18 4.14
CA ASN A 238 -8.44 -7.19 3.34
C ASN A 238 -9.84 -7.67 2.96
N THR A 239 -10.83 -6.76 2.97
CA THR A 239 -12.18 -7.06 2.49
C THR A 239 -12.90 -5.82 1.98
N GLY A 240 -13.68 -5.97 0.91
CA GLY A 240 -14.43 -4.88 0.28
C GLY A 240 -13.93 -4.55 -1.12
N GLY A 241 -13.90 -3.26 -1.48
CA GLY A 241 -13.27 -2.78 -2.71
C GLY A 241 -13.96 -3.21 -4.02
N GLU A 242 -15.18 -3.72 -3.97
CA GLU A 242 -15.94 -4.07 -5.17
C GLU A 242 -16.10 -2.85 -6.08
N THR A 243 -15.94 -3.04 -7.38
CA THR A 243 -16.02 -1.95 -8.34
C THR A 243 -17.31 -1.94 -9.14
N LYS A 244 -17.62 -0.75 -9.68
CA LYS A 244 -18.71 -0.53 -10.63
C LYS A 244 -18.19 0.21 -11.84
N ILE A 245 -18.56 -0.25 -13.03
CA ILE A 245 -18.28 0.43 -14.29
C ILE A 245 -19.61 0.94 -14.85
N ASN A 246 -19.71 2.25 -15.04
CA ASN A 246 -20.94 2.92 -15.47
C ASN A 246 -22.17 2.52 -14.63
N GLY A 247 -21.96 2.34 -13.30
CA GLY A 247 -23.02 1.93 -12.36
C GLY A 247 -23.32 0.44 -12.31
N THR A 248 -22.67 -0.40 -13.14
CA THR A 248 -22.84 -1.87 -13.13
C THR A 248 -21.80 -2.50 -12.23
N ASP A 249 -22.24 -3.26 -11.24
CA ASP A 249 -21.37 -4.03 -10.34
C ASP A 249 -20.55 -5.07 -11.12
N GLN A 250 -19.31 -5.28 -10.72
CA GLN A 250 -18.36 -6.16 -11.40
C GLN A 250 -18.21 -7.52 -10.68
N ASP A 251 -18.94 -7.75 -9.58
CA ASP A 251 -18.91 -9.00 -8.76
C ASP A 251 -17.48 -9.38 -8.29
N ASN A 252 -16.64 -8.37 -8.05
CA ASN A 252 -15.23 -8.52 -7.74
C ASN A 252 -14.86 -8.03 -6.35
N LYS A 253 -15.75 -8.18 -5.38
CA LYS A 253 -15.45 -7.92 -3.98
C LYS A 253 -14.19 -8.67 -3.56
N GLN A 254 -13.22 -7.94 -3.06
CA GLN A 254 -11.96 -8.49 -2.58
C GLN A 254 -12.13 -9.10 -1.19
N GLU A 255 -11.45 -10.22 -0.96
CA GLU A 255 -11.28 -10.82 0.35
C GLU A 255 -10.02 -11.70 0.30
N ASN A 256 -8.95 -11.26 0.96
CA ASN A 256 -7.70 -12.01 1.00
C ASN A 256 -6.96 -11.83 2.33
N VAL A 257 -6.10 -12.79 2.62
CA VAL A 257 -5.14 -12.78 3.74
C VAL A 257 -3.74 -12.84 3.16
N LEU A 258 -2.91 -11.88 3.54
CA LEU A 258 -1.48 -11.91 3.30
C LEU A 258 -0.75 -12.27 4.59
N ALA A 259 0.32 -13.02 4.48
CA ALA A 259 1.23 -13.31 5.60
C ALA A 259 2.67 -13.06 5.18
N GLY A 260 3.50 -12.68 6.13
CA GLY A 260 4.87 -12.34 5.82
C GLY A 260 5.80 -12.32 7.02
N ALA A 261 7.03 -11.95 6.74
CA ALA A 261 8.06 -11.74 7.74
C ALA A 261 8.89 -10.50 7.40
N SER A 262 9.31 -9.81 8.45
CA SER A 262 10.11 -8.60 8.34
C SER A 262 11.32 -8.63 9.26
N MET A 263 12.35 -7.89 8.89
CA MET A 263 13.57 -7.69 9.67
C MET A 263 13.98 -6.22 9.53
N GLY A 264 14.05 -5.53 10.66
CA GLY A 264 14.55 -4.16 10.71
C GLY A 264 15.89 -4.07 11.40
N PHE A 265 16.74 -3.18 10.90
CA PHE A 265 18.09 -3.00 11.40
C PHE A 265 18.52 -1.52 11.44
N MET A 266 19.41 -1.19 12.38
CA MET A 266 20.09 0.10 12.46
C MET A 266 21.58 -0.12 12.21
N ILE A 267 22.15 0.64 11.29
CA ILE A 267 23.61 0.67 11.00
C ILE A 267 24.28 1.71 11.89
N THR A 268 23.67 2.87 12.01
CA THR A 268 24.04 3.96 12.93
C THR A 268 22.75 4.50 13.59
N PRO A 269 22.81 5.38 14.59
CA PRO A 269 21.60 6.00 15.12
C PRO A 269 20.76 6.75 14.07
N GLN A 270 21.37 7.17 12.94
CA GLN A 270 20.71 7.92 11.88
C GLN A 270 20.32 7.05 10.69
N ILE A 271 21.04 5.94 10.44
CA ILE A 271 20.86 5.10 9.25
C ILE A 271 20.34 3.74 9.66
N GLY A 272 19.22 3.37 9.11
CA GLY A 272 18.61 2.06 9.29
C GLY A 272 17.95 1.55 8.02
N GLY A 273 17.37 0.37 8.14
CA GLY A 273 16.65 -0.24 7.04
C GLY A 273 15.73 -1.35 7.48
N LEU A 274 15.03 -1.91 6.51
CA LEU A 274 14.10 -3.02 6.68
C LEU A 274 14.12 -3.88 5.42
N VAL A 275 14.02 -5.19 5.61
CA VAL A 275 13.70 -6.15 4.56
C VAL A 275 12.43 -6.87 4.98
N ALA A 276 11.47 -6.99 4.08
CA ALA A 276 10.24 -7.74 4.31
C ALA A 276 9.86 -8.57 3.09
N TYR A 277 9.13 -9.64 3.34
CA TYR A 277 8.45 -10.44 2.34
C TYR A 277 7.03 -10.69 2.80
N THR A 278 6.07 -10.51 1.91
CA THR A 278 4.66 -10.84 2.13
C THR A 278 4.12 -11.60 0.93
N ASP A 279 3.17 -12.50 1.19
CA ASP A 279 2.54 -13.35 0.19
C ASP A 279 1.06 -13.54 0.52
N THR A 280 0.21 -13.67 -0.49
CA THR A 280 -1.19 -14.04 -0.32
C THR A 280 -1.26 -15.53 0.04
N VAL A 281 -1.77 -15.81 1.23
CA VAL A 281 -1.89 -17.18 1.76
C VAL A 281 -3.33 -17.73 1.67
N SER A 282 -4.29 -16.85 1.45
CA SER A 282 -5.70 -17.20 1.23
C SER A 282 -6.42 -16.06 0.52
N GLU A 283 -7.17 -16.38 -0.52
CA GLU A 283 -7.99 -15.41 -1.23
C GLU A 283 -9.33 -16.03 -1.65
N ARG A 284 -10.36 -15.18 -1.72
CA ARG A 284 -11.61 -15.48 -2.43
C ARG A 284 -11.35 -15.40 -3.93
N THR A 285 -12.01 -16.27 -4.71
CA THR A 285 -12.00 -16.18 -6.17
C THR A 285 -12.34 -14.76 -6.63
N GLY A 286 -11.48 -14.17 -7.45
CA GLY A 286 -11.59 -12.79 -7.90
C GLY A 286 -10.96 -11.77 -6.96
N SER A 287 -10.22 -12.21 -5.93
CA SER A 287 -9.37 -11.33 -5.11
C SER A 287 -7.95 -11.29 -5.64
N PRO A 288 -7.17 -10.24 -5.32
CA PRO A 288 -5.75 -10.18 -5.67
C PRO A 288 -4.95 -11.31 -5.04
N ASP A 289 -4.11 -11.96 -5.86
CA ASP A 289 -2.98 -12.77 -5.45
C ASP A 289 -1.71 -11.94 -5.65
N VAL A 290 -0.99 -11.66 -4.58
CA VAL A 290 0.14 -10.72 -4.57
C VAL A 290 1.25 -11.25 -3.70
N ASN A 291 2.47 -11.28 -4.21
CA ASN A 291 3.65 -11.38 -3.38
C ASN A 291 4.55 -10.14 -3.52
N THR A 292 5.24 -9.79 -2.46
CA THR A 292 6.05 -8.56 -2.42
C THR A 292 7.32 -8.77 -1.62
N TRP A 293 8.47 -8.46 -2.23
CA TRP A 293 9.71 -8.20 -1.53
C TRP A 293 9.89 -6.70 -1.33
N THR A 294 10.19 -6.28 -0.12
CA THR A 294 10.45 -4.88 0.24
C THR A 294 11.85 -4.73 0.79
N LEU A 295 12.60 -3.79 0.24
CA LEU A 295 13.81 -3.21 0.84
C LEU A 295 13.52 -1.74 1.14
N ARG A 296 13.72 -1.31 2.40
CA ARG A 296 13.66 0.08 2.82
C ARG A 296 14.99 0.51 3.41
N LEU A 297 15.46 1.67 3.04
CA LEU A 297 16.54 2.39 3.71
C LEU A 297 16.01 3.70 4.26
N GLN A 298 16.54 4.13 5.40
CA GLN A 298 16.14 5.37 6.06
C GLN A 298 17.33 6.16 6.57
N TYR A 299 17.18 7.48 6.52
CA TYR A 299 18.12 8.44 7.12
C TYR A 299 17.35 9.48 7.93
N VAL A 300 17.84 9.76 9.14
CA VAL A 300 17.18 10.63 10.11
C VAL A 300 18.17 11.70 10.57
N TRP A 301 17.73 12.99 10.59
CA TRP A 301 18.56 14.13 11.03
C TRP A 301 17.75 15.25 11.69
#